data_5b5f7ed79ac2ca6beffcc44a407ef2cd
#
_entry.id   5b5f7ed79ac2ca6beffcc44a407ef2cd
#
_cell.length_a   1.000
_cell.length_b   1.000
_cell.length_c   1.000
_cell.angle_alpha   90.00
_cell.angle_beta   90.00
_cell.angle_gamma   90.00
#
_symmetry.space_group_name_H-M   'P 1'
#
loop_
_entity.id
_entity.type
_entity.pdbx_description
1 polymer ?
#
loop_
_entity_poly.entity_id
_entity_poly.type
_entity_poly.pdbx_seq_one_letter_code
_entity_poly.pdbx_strand_id
1 'polypeptide(L)'
;MKKILLPTDFSENSINAIEYATELFKDESCQFYLLNVFKIPYLANEELMEHNATQLAALEEEMYDHSIEEMNKLLEKIPKNSKHDFQTISDYNLFSLAVHQVVTEKEIELIIMGTKGATGAKEIFMGSNT
;
A
#
# COMPACT_ATOMS: atom_id res chain seq x y z
N MET A 1 5.66 16.65 11.28
CA MET A 1 5.92 15.71 10.19
C MET A 1 4.60 15.34 9.51
N LYS A 2 4.54 15.54 8.23
CA LYS A 2 3.33 15.22 7.46
C LYS A 2 3.19 13.71 7.31
N LYS A 3 1.98 13.20 7.51
CA LYS A 3 1.72 11.74 7.44
C LYS A 3 0.96 11.42 6.16
N ILE A 4 1.58 10.66 5.30
CA ILE A 4 1.07 10.39 3.96
C ILE A 4 0.98 8.89 3.73
N LEU A 5 -0.17 8.43 3.24
CA LEU A 5 -0.39 7.03 2.90
C LEU A 5 -0.23 6.84 1.41
N LEU A 6 0.56 5.84 1.04
CA LEU A 6 0.83 5.49 -0.34
C LEU A 6 0.46 4.03 -0.57
N PRO A 7 -0.79 3.76 -0.95
CA PRO A 7 -1.17 2.39 -1.30
C PRO A 7 -0.43 1.94 -2.55
N THR A 8 0.00 0.70 -2.57
CA THR A 8 0.71 0.14 -3.72
C THR A 8 0.33 -1.31 -3.97
N ASP A 9 0.17 -1.66 -5.23
CA ASP A 9 0.03 -3.03 -5.69
C ASP A 9 1.27 -3.45 -6.47
N PHE A 10 2.35 -2.68 -6.33
CA PHE A 10 3.63 -2.85 -7.01
C PHE A 10 3.55 -2.63 -8.52
N SER A 11 2.42 -2.15 -9.02
CA SER A 11 2.29 -1.81 -10.43
C SER A 11 3.08 -0.55 -10.75
N GLU A 12 3.36 -0.36 -12.04
CA GLU A 12 4.04 0.84 -12.50
C GLU A 12 3.28 2.10 -12.11
N ASN A 13 1.96 2.08 -12.19
CA ASN A 13 1.13 3.22 -11.78
C ASN A 13 1.33 3.58 -10.32
N SER A 14 1.36 2.58 -9.44
CA SER A 14 1.54 2.85 -8.01
C SER A 14 2.95 3.34 -7.73
N ILE A 15 3.95 2.80 -8.41
CA ILE A 15 5.33 3.24 -8.24
C ILE A 15 5.47 4.69 -8.70
N ASN A 16 4.85 5.04 -9.82
CA ASN A 16 4.85 6.42 -10.31
C ASN A 16 4.22 7.37 -9.29
N ALA A 17 3.15 6.94 -8.62
CA ALA A 17 2.52 7.76 -7.59
C ALA A 17 3.44 7.98 -6.40
N ILE A 18 4.20 6.96 -6.02
CA ILE A 18 5.17 7.07 -4.93
C ILE A 18 6.29 8.06 -5.31
N GLU A 19 6.81 7.94 -6.52
CA GLU A 19 7.83 8.86 -7.00
C GLU A 19 7.31 10.30 -7.05
N TYR A 20 6.07 10.46 -7.49
CA TYR A 20 5.42 11.76 -7.51
C TYR A 20 5.34 12.35 -6.10
N ALA A 21 4.94 11.55 -5.13
CA ALA A 21 4.81 12.00 -3.74
C ALA A 21 6.15 12.43 -3.16
N THR A 22 7.20 11.64 -3.40
CA THR A 22 8.53 11.97 -2.88
C THR A 22 9.08 13.24 -3.50
N GLU A 23 8.79 13.49 -4.76
CA GLU A 23 9.21 14.70 -5.43
C GLU A 23 8.39 15.92 -4.97
N LEU A 24 7.09 15.75 -4.84
CA LEU A 24 6.18 16.83 -4.43
C LEU A 24 6.56 17.36 -3.04
N PHE A 25 6.95 16.47 -2.13
CA PHE A 25 7.26 16.84 -0.75
C PHE A 25 8.75 16.75 -0.43
N LYS A 26 9.61 16.91 -1.43
CA LYS A 26 11.05 16.73 -1.24
C LYS A 26 11.66 17.64 -0.18
N ASP A 27 11.07 18.80 0.03
CA ASP A 27 11.59 19.79 0.98
C ASP A 27 10.85 19.76 2.33
N GLU A 28 9.88 18.87 2.47
CA GLU A 28 9.09 18.76 3.70
C GLU A 28 9.39 17.47 4.45
N SER A 29 9.31 17.55 5.77
CA SER A 29 9.44 16.35 6.61
C SER A 29 8.18 15.52 6.51
N CYS A 30 8.32 14.28 6.06
CA CYS A 30 7.18 13.39 5.85
C CYS A 30 7.42 12.01 6.42
N GLN A 31 6.37 11.44 6.99
CA GLN A 31 6.29 10.04 7.31
C GLN A 31 5.41 9.40 6.24
N PHE A 32 6.02 8.58 5.39
CA PHE A 32 5.27 7.86 4.36
C PHE A 32 4.94 6.45 4.84
N TYR A 33 3.72 6.02 4.59
CA TYR A 33 3.30 4.65 4.87
C TYR A 33 2.99 3.98 3.53
N LEU A 34 3.78 2.97 3.20
CA LEU A 34 3.53 2.16 2.01
C LEU A 34 2.63 1.01 2.42
N LEU A 35 1.46 0.93 1.82
CA LEU A 35 0.46 -0.09 2.17
C LEU A 35 0.19 -0.99 0.99
N ASN A 36 0.43 -2.27 1.17
CA ASN A 36 0.01 -3.29 0.21
C ASN A 36 -1.11 -4.11 0.84
N VAL A 37 -2.28 -4.05 0.21
CA VAL A 37 -3.44 -4.83 0.64
C VAL A 37 -3.63 -5.94 -0.38
N PHE A 38 -3.76 -7.15 0.12
CA PHE A 38 -3.95 -8.31 -0.73
C PHE A 38 -4.99 -9.24 -0.15
N LYS A 39 -5.53 -10.09 -0.97
CA LYS A 39 -6.38 -11.18 -0.54
C LYS A 39 -5.97 -12.43 -1.32
N ILE A 40 -6.36 -13.56 -0.76
CA ILE A 40 -6.14 -14.84 -1.43
C ILE A 40 -6.81 -14.76 -2.80
N PRO A 41 -6.12 -15.19 -3.88
CA PRO A 41 -6.71 -15.14 -5.21
C PRO A 41 -8.09 -15.78 -5.22
N TYR A 42 -8.97 -15.24 -6.05
CA TYR A 42 -10.34 -15.72 -6.11
C TYR A 42 -10.38 -17.21 -6.37
N LEU A 43 -11.14 -17.90 -5.52
CA LEU A 43 -11.43 -19.30 -5.65
C LEU A 43 -12.95 -19.43 -5.76
N ALA A 44 -13.42 -20.31 -6.63
CA ALA A 44 -14.83 -20.62 -6.68
C ALA A 44 -15.24 -21.18 -5.32
N ASN A 45 -16.51 -20.97 -4.92
CA ASN A 45 -16.97 -21.44 -3.62
C ASN A 45 -16.65 -22.91 -3.36
N GLU A 46 -16.77 -23.73 -4.38
CA GLU A 46 -16.46 -25.15 -4.26
C GLU A 46 -15.00 -25.39 -3.96
N GLU A 47 -14.11 -24.62 -4.59
CA GLU A 47 -12.69 -24.73 -4.36
C GLU A 47 -12.32 -24.29 -2.94
N LEU A 48 -12.95 -23.25 -2.46
CA LEU A 48 -12.74 -22.80 -1.08
C LEU A 48 -13.15 -23.86 -0.07
N MET A 49 -14.25 -24.56 -0.34
CA MET A 49 -14.73 -25.59 0.56
C MET A 49 -13.86 -26.84 0.55
N GLU A 50 -13.13 -27.06 -0.53
CA GLU A 50 -12.21 -28.18 -0.64
C GLU A 50 -10.89 -27.95 0.07
N HIS A 51 -10.55 -26.68 0.32
CA HIS A 51 -9.32 -26.35 1.01
C HIS A 51 -9.50 -26.43 2.52
N ASN A 52 -8.55 -27.01 3.20
CA ASN A 52 -8.58 -27.02 4.65
C ASN A 52 -7.91 -25.76 5.21
N ALA A 53 -8.11 -25.52 6.50
CA ALA A 53 -7.60 -24.32 7.16
C ALA A 53 -6.06 -24.23 7.07
N THR A 54 -5.38 -25.37 7.12
CA THR A 54 -3.92 -25.38 7.02
C THR A 54 -3.43 -24.90 5.66
N GLN A 55 -4.10 -25.34 4.59
CA GLN A 55 -3.73 -24.94 3.23
C GLN A 55 -3.97 -23.44 3.02
N LEU A 56 -5.09 -22.93 3.53
CA LEU A 56 -5.41 -21.51 3.41
C LEU A 56 -4.44 -20.66 4.22
N ALA A 57 -4.07 -21.10 5.41
CA ALA A 57 -3.10 -20.40 6.23
C ALA A 57 -1.72 -20.36 5.56
N ALA A 58 -1.31 -21.45 4.92
CA ALA A 58 -0.05 -21.49 4.20
C ALA A 58 -0.05 -20.54 3.02
N LEU A 59 -1.17 -20.45 2.30
CA LEU A 59 -1.30 -19.55 1.17
C LEU A 59 -1.25 -18.08 1.63
N GLU A 60 -1.92 -17.77 2.71
CA GLU A 60 -1.87 -16.43 3.28
C GLU A 60 -0.45 -16.04 3.67
N GLU A 61 0.28 -16.96 4.31
CA GLU A 61 1.66 -16.71 4.70
C GLU A 61 2.55 -16.44 3.50
N GLU A 62 2.36 -17.20 2.41
CA GLU A 62 3.10 -16.96 1.17
C GLU A 62 2.85 -15.57 0.61
N MET A 63 1.62 -15.12 0.68
CA MET A 63 1.25 -13.80 0.18
C MET A 63 1.85 -12.68 1.03
N TYR A 64 1.90 -12.87 2.34
CA TYR A 64 2.59 -11.93 3.23
C TYR A 64 4.08 -11.86 2.90
N ASP A 65 4.71 -13.01 2.75
CA ASP A 65 6.14 -13.07 2.43
C ASP A 65 6.43 -12.39 1.10
N HIS A 66 5.59 -12.62 0.10
CA HIS A 66 5.73 -11.98 -1.19
C HIS A 66 5.59 -10.45 -1.08
N SER A 67 4.61 -9.99 -0.32
CA SER A 67 4.39 -8.57 -0.11
C SER A 67 5.60 -7.92 0.56
N ILE A 68 6.12 -8.54 1.61
CA ILE A 68 7.28 -8.02 2.33
C ILE A 68 8.49 -7.96 1.41
N GLU A 69 8.70 -8.99 0.61
CA GLU A 69 9.82 -9.02 -0.34
C GLU A 69 9.70 -7.90 -1.37
N GLU A 70 8.51 -7.72 -1.95
CA GLU A 70 8.28 -6.66 -2.94
C GLU A 70 8.40 -5.26 -2.32
N MET A 71 7.97 -5.11 -1.07
CA MET A 71 8.14 -3.84 -0.35
C MET A 71 9.63 -3.51 -0.16
N ASN A 72 10.43 -4.50 0.19
CA ASN A 72 11.86 -4.28 0.38
C ASN A 72 12.54 -3.88 -0.94
N LYS A 73 12.15 -4.50 -2.04
CA LYS A 73 12.65 -4.11 -3.35
C LYS A 73 12.25 -2.69 -3.71
N LEU A 74 11.04 -2.32 -3.39
CA LEU A 74 10.51 -0.99 -3.68
C LEU A 74 11.27 0.06 -2.88
N LEU A 75 11.53 -0.19 -1.60
CA LEU A 75 12.27 0.75 -0.76
C LEU A 75 13.67 1.03 -1.31
N GLU A 76 14.30 0.04 -1.91
CA GLU A 76 15.63 0.20 -2.50
C GLU A 76 15.61 1.15 -3.69
N LYS A 77 14.48 1.25 -4.38
CA LYS A 77 14.34 2.10 -5.57
C LYS A 77 13.96 3.53 -5.25
N ILE A 78 13.49 3.79 -4.05
CA ILE A 78 13.07 5.14 -3.67
C ILE A 78 14.29 5.99 -3.33
N PRO A 79 14.40 7.21 -3.91
CA PRO A 79 15.51 8.09 -3.60
C PRO A 79 15.57 8.40 -2.10
N LYS A 80 16.76 8.39 -1.55
CA LYS A 80 16.94 8.68 -0.14
C LYS A 80 16.83 10.17 0.11
N ASN A 81 16.08 10.52 1.15
CA ASN A 81 15.89 11.90 1.56
C ASN A 81 15.84 11.91 3.09
N SER A 82 16.71 12.70 3.69
CA SER A 82 16.81 12.75 5.16
C SER A 82 15.54 13.25 5.81
N LYS A 83 14.67 13.91 5.08
CA LYS A 83 13.40 14.42 5.58
C LYS A 83 12.26 13.41 5.46
N HIS A 84 12.51 12.31 4.79
CA HIS A 84 11.48 11.29 4.52
C HIS A 84 11.78 10.01 5.26
N ASP A 85 10.77 9.52 5.95
CA ASP A 85 10.83 8.23 6.62
C ASP A 85 9.74 7.33 6.02
N PHE A 86 10.04 6.05 5.85
CA PHE A 86 9.12 5.11 5.25
C PHE A 86 8.83 3.95 6.18
N GLN A 87 7.55 3.65 6.35
CA GLN A 87 7.11 2.46 7.06
C GLN A 87 6.27 1.63 6.09
N THR A 88 6.45 0.32 6.11
CA THR A 88 5.70 -0.57 5.22
C THR A 88 4.65 -1.34 6.01
N ILE A 89 3.50 -1.55 5.39
CA ILE A 89 2.39 -2.30 5.97
C ILE A 89 1.88 -3.26 4.92
N SER A 90 1.84 -4.53 5.27
CA SER A 90 1.24 -5.56 4.41
C SER A 90 0.01 -6.09 5.13
N ASP A 91 -1.13 -6.11 4.47
CA ASP A 91 -2.39 -6.46 5.12
C ASP A 91 -3.25 -7.36 4.22
N TYR A 92 -3.68 -8.49 4.76
CA TYR A 92 -4.65 -9.35 4.12
C TYR A 92 -6.03 -8.87 4.55
N ASN A 93 -6.71 -8.15 3.67
CA ASN A 93 -7.93 -7.45 4.05
C ASN A 93 -8.66 -6.97 2.79
N LEU A 94 -9.83 -6.40 3.00
CA LEU A 94 -10.49 -5.63 1.97
C LEU A 94 -9.79 -4.26 1.89
N PHE A 95 -9.59 -3.78 0.68
CA PHE A 95 -8.82 -2.55 0.47
C PHE A 95 -9.38 -1.36 1.27
N SER A 96 -10.69 -1.13 1.17
CA SER A 96 -11.30 0.01 1.85
C SER A 96 -11.16 -0.06 3.36
N LEU A 97 -11.28 -1.27 3.94
CA LEU A 97 -11.13 -1.44 5.37
C LEU A 97 -9.69 -1.23 5.82
N ALA A 98 -8.74 -1.76 5.05
CA ALA A 98 -7.33 -1.59 5.37
C ALA A 98 -6.93 -0.12 5.33
N VAL A 99 -7.36 0.60 4.30
CA VAL A 99 -7.07 2.02 4.18
C VAL A 99 -7.68 2.79 5.35
N HIS A 100 -8.94 2.51 5.67
CA HIS A 100 -9.61 3.18 6.78
C HIS A 100 -8.88 2.97 8.10
N GLN A 101 -8.45 1.74 8.37
CA GLN A 101 -7.72 1.42 9.58
C GLN A 101 -6.41 2.19 9.68
N VAL A 102 -5.64 2.22 8.60
CA VAL A 102 -4.36 2.95 8.60
C VAL A 102 -4.59 4.44 8.77
N VAL A 103 -5.56 5.00 8.06
CA VAL A 103 -5.87 6.43 8.15
C VAL A 103 -6.20 6.80 9.59
N THR A 104 -6.98 5.97 10.27
CA THR A 104 -7.38 6.23 11.64
C THR A 104 -6.22 6.02 12.62
N GLU A 105 -5.54 4.89 12.54
CA GLU A 105 -4.48 4.53 13.49
C GLU A 105 -3.24 5.41 13.36
N LYS A 106 -2.87 5.76 12.14
CA LYS A 106 -1.66 6.54 11.88
C LYS A 106 -1.94 8.02 11.72
N GLU A 107 -3.20 8.43 11.83
CA GLU A 107 -3.60 9.82 11.68
C GLU A 107 -3.13 10.41 10.35
N ILE A 108 -3.42 9.68 9.27
CA ILE A 108 -3.00 10.06 7.93
C ILE A 108 -3.66 11.37 7.50
N GLU A 109 -2.88 12.28 6.96
CA GLU A 109 -3.36 13.57 6.48
C GLU A 109 -3.66 13.56 5.01
N LEU A 110 -3.00 12.70 4.24
CA LEU A 110 -3.09 12.71 2.79
C LEU A 110 -2.87 11.31 2.24
N ILE A 111 -3.65 10.95 1.23
CA ILE A 111 -3.47 9.70 0.51
C ILE A 111 -3.12 10.05 -0.93
N ILE A 112 -2.04 9.49 -1.44
CA ILE A 112 -1.64 9.65 -2.84
C ILE A 112 -1.57 8.27 -3.46
N MET A 113 -2.33 8.06 -4.52
CA MET A 113 -2.32 6.77 -5.20
C MET A 113 -2.51 6.96 -6.69
N GLY A 114 -1.96 6.04 -7.45
CA GLY A 114 -2.15 6.01 -8.89
C GLY A 114 -3.53 5.51 -9.22
N THR A 115 -4.09 6.01 -10.30
CA THR A 115 -5.36 5.53 -10.81
C THR A 115 -5.10 4.70 -12.06
N LYS A 116 -6.02 3.80 -12.34
CA LYS A 116 -5.94 2.98 -13.55
C LYS A 116 -6.53 3.71 -14.76
N GLY A 117 -6.66 5.02 -14.67
CA GLY A 117 -7.19 5.78 -15.77
C GLY A 117 -6.30 5.77 -16.99
N ALA A 118 -6.88 5.93 -18.14
CA ALA A 118 -6.15 5.96 -19.40
C ALA A 118 -5.13 7.10 -19.46
N THR A 119 -5.30 8.10 -18.66
CA THR A 119 -4.42 9.26 -18.62
C THR A 119 -3.23 9.08 -17.71
N GLY A 120 -3.26 8.06 -16.84
CA GLY A 120 -2.24 7.91 -15.80
C GLY A 120 -2.29 9.02 -14.77
N ALA A 121 -3.40 9.73 -14.67
CA ALA A 121 -3.54 10.81 -13.71
C ALA A 121 -3.46 10.29 -12.28
N LYS A 122 -2.89 11.09 -11.41
CA LYS A 122 -2.77 10.76 -10.00
C LYS A 122 -3.85 11.48 -9.22
N GLU A 123 -4.38 10.79 -8.22
CA GLU A 123 -5.42 11.37 -7.38
C GLU A 123 -4.86 11.60 -5.99
N ILE A 124 -5.27 12.71 -5.41
CA ILE A 124 -4.87 13.07 -4.06
C ILE A 124 -6.14 13.18 -3.22
N PHE A 125 -6.19 12.44 -2.13
CA PHE A 125 -7.33 12.43 -1.23
C PHE A 125 -6.95 13.04 0.10
N MET A 126 -7.81 13.90 0.61
CA MET A 126 -7.60 14.49 1.92
C MET A 126 -7.85 13.43 3.01
N GLY A 127 -7.22 13.62 4.13
CA GLY A 127 -7.37 12.72 5.25
C GLY A 127 -8.77 12.68 5.81
N SER A 128 -8.99 11.80 6.76
CA SER A 128 -10.30 11.35 7.20
C SER A 128 -11.09 12.30 8.09
N ASN A 129 -10.57 13.43 8.41
CA ASN A 129 -11.27 14.37 9.29
C ASN A 129 -12.34 15.18 8.57
N THR A 130 -12.60 14.82 7.37
CA THR A 130 -13.65 15.41 6.57
C THR A 130 -14.95 14.70 6.77
#